data_b8f057a92c8a1552191dd239307522cb
#
_entry.id   b8f057a92c8a1552191dd239307522cb
#
_cell.length_a   1.000
_cell.length_b   1.000
_cell.length_c   1.000
_cell.angle_alpha   90.00
_cell.angle_beta   90.00
_cell.angle_gamma   90.00
#
_symmetry.space_group_name_H-M   'P 1'
#
loop_
_entity.id
_entity.type
_entity.pdbx_description
1 polymer ?
#
loop_
_entity_poly.entity_id
_entity_poly.type
_entity_poly.pdbx_seq_one_letter_code
_entity_poly.pdbx_strand_id
1 'polypeptide(L)'
;MKAIRIHEDGGPEVLRYEDAPDPQPGPDDVLIRLRATSLNHIDLWVRSGRPSAPKPRILGADGAGVVESGPGFSQGDRVLMNPGIDHGDHVAVYGEHMNGTDAELVAVPRQNVYPIPDGMSFEEAAAFPLVFVTAYRMLVTRARLQEGETVLVWGIGGGVAMAANTIARALGATTIVTSSSVDKLARVEADVKVDHANDDVVEAVKAATGGLGADVVVEHVGEATWQRSLQSARSGGRIVVCGATSGTNPPAALHRIWWKQLSILGSTMGTKDDFDGVYELVATGRARPVVDEVFPLSEARAAHERMEAGEQLGKIVLTIPS
;
A
#
# COMPACT_ATOMS: atom_id res chain seq x y z
N MET A 1 -7.16 26.55 -1.23
CA MET A 1 -6.04 25.68 -1.57
C MET A 1 -6.23 25.04 -2.95
N LYS A 2 -5.15 24.68 -3.65
CA LYS A 2 -5.24 23.81 -4.83
C LYS A 2 -5.39 22.36 -4.44
N ALA A 3 -6.18 21.60 -5.21
CA ALA A 3 -6.41 20.17 -4.98
C ALA A 3 -6.79 19.46 -6.29
N ILE A 4 -6.61 18.14 -6.30
CA ILE A 4 -7.18 17.25 -7.31
C ILE A 4 -8.56 16.79 -6.81
N ARG A 5 -9.61 17.09 -7.57
CA ARG A 5 -10.98 16.75 -7.21
C ARG A 5 -11.67 15.96 -8.30
N ILE A 6 -12.61 15.11 -7.89
CA ILE A 6 -13.57 14.46 -8.78
C ILE A 6 -14.98 14.97 -8.45
N HIS A 7 -15.78 15.25 -9.48
CA HIS A 7 -17.18 15.66 -9.37
C HIS A 7 -18.15 14.58 -9.84
N GLU A 8 -17.62 13.56 -10.49
CA GLU A 8 -18.33 12.37 -11.01
C GLU A 8 -17.41 11.16 -10.98
N ASP A 9 -17.96 9.95 -11.10
CA ASP A 9 -17.19 8.72 -11.26
C ASP A 9 -16.72 8.59 -12.71
N GLY A 10 -15.48 8.09 -12.92
CA GLY A 10 -14.98 7.92 -14.28
C GLY A 10 -13.53 7.46 -14.36
N GLY A 11 -12.97 7.56 -15.55
CA GLY A 11 -11.55 7.36 -15.83
C GLY A 11 -10.68 8.54 -15.39
N PRO A 12 -9.39 8.58 -15.76
CA PRO A 12 -8.47 9.66 -15.39
C PRO A 12 -8.92 11.06 -15.85
N GLU A 13 -9.81 11.14 -16.83
CA GLU A 13 -10.36 12.39 -17.39
C GLU A 13 -11.23 13.19 -16.41
N VAL A 14 -11.76 12.55 -15.34
CA VAL A 14 -12.60 13.25 -14.35
C VAL A 14 -11.79 13.99 -13.30
N LEU A 15 -10.45 13.79 -13.25
CA LEU A 15 -9.56 14.47 -12.32
C LEU A 15 -9.41 15.96 -12.71
N ARG A 16 -9.69 16.84 -11.75
CA ARG A 16 -9.61 18.30 -11.93
C ARG A 16 -8.64 18.90 -10.92
N TYR A 17 -7.61 19.59 -11.44
CA TYR A 17 -6.75 20.44 -10.62
C TYR A 17 -7.39 21.82 -10.48
N GLU A 18 -7.97 22.11 -9.34
CA GLU A 18 -8.80 23.30 -9.13
C GLU A 18 -8.69 23.87 -7.72
N ASP A 19 -9.32 25.00 -7.47
CA ASP A 19 -9.45 25.56 -6.14
C ASP A 19 -10.47 24.79 -5.31
N ALA A 20 -10.09 24.45 -4.09
CA ALA A 20 -10.92 23.80 -3.08
C ALA A 20 -10.93 24.65 -1.78
N PRO A 21 -11.98 24.55 -0.96
CA PRO A 21 -11.95 25.14 0.38
C PRO A 21 -10.80 24.57 1.21
N ASP A 22 -10.16 25.41 2.04
CA ASP A 22 -9.18 24.94 3.00
C ASP A 22 -9.85 24.04 4.05
N PRO A 23 -9.15 22.99 4.54
CA PRO A 23 -9.68 22.17 5.61
C PRO A 23 -9.84 22.99 6.89
N GLN A 24 -10.84 22.63 7.68
CA GLN A 24 -11.11 23.27 8.98
C GLN A 24 -10.65 22.29 10.08
N PRO A 25 -9.45 22.47 10.65
CA PRO A 25 -8.95 21.59 11.70
C PRO A 25 -9.79 21.70 12.97
N GLY A 26 -10.09 20.56 13.57
CA GLY A 26 -10.64 20.49 14.92
C GLY A 26 -9.57 20.81 15.98
N PRO A 27 -9.94 20.87 17.28
CA PRO A 27 -9.03 21.25 18.36
C PRO A 27 -7.86 20.26 18.54
N ASP A 28 -8.04 19.00 18.15
CA ASP A 28 -7.04 17.94 18.29
C ASP A 28 -6.36 17.62 16.95
N ASP A 29 -6.65 18.37 15.89
CA ASP A 29 -6.06 18.16 14.57
C ASP A 29 -4.79 18.98 14.38
N VAL A 30 -3.88 18.43 13.61
CA VAL A 30 -2.70 19.10 13.07
C VAL A 30 -3.00 19.48 11.62
N LEU A 31 -2.86 20.75 11.29
CA LEU A 31 -2.91 21.24 9.92
C LEU A 31 -1.53 21.06 9.29
N ILE A 32 -1.46 20.30 8.21
CA ILE A 32 -0.23 19.98 7.50
C ILE A 32 -0.27 20.65 6.12
N ARG A 33 0.76 21.40 5.78
CA ARG A 33 1.04 21.83 4.41
C ARG A 33 1.81 20.71 3.71
N LEU A 34 1.12 20.04 2.84
CA LEU A 34 1.67 18.90 2.11
C LEU A 34 2.78 19.33 1.13
N ARG A 35 3.77 18.49 0.98
CA ARG A 35 4.88 18.58 0.02
C ARG A 35 4.83 17.43 -0.97
N ALA A 36 4.32 16.29 -0.53
CA ALA A 36 4.13 15.11 -1.37
C ALA A 36 2.92 14.31 -0.89
N THR A 37 2.25 13.69 -1.84
CA THR A 37 1.25 12.62 -1.68
C THR A 37 1.64 11.47 -2.60
N SER A 38 1.00 10.30 -2.47
CA SER A 38 1.31 9.17 -3.35
C SER A 38 0.07 8.36 -3.71
N LEU A 39 0.06 7.83 -4.94
CA LEU A 39 -1.06 7.08 -5.47
C LEU A 39 -1.16 5.68 -4.87
N ASN A 40 -2.39 5.24 -4.67
CA ASN A 40 -2.77 3.89 -4.28
C ASN A 40 -3.87 3.36 -5.21
N HIS A 41 -4.05 2.03 -5.29
CA HIS A 41 -5.15 1.45 -6.07
C HIS A 41 -6.52 1.89 -5.58
N ILE A 42 -6.65 2.23 -4.29
CA ILE A 42 -7.90 2.77 -3.73
C ILE A 42 -8.31 4.08 -4.41
N ASP A 43 -7.37 4.92 -4.81
CA ASP A 43 -7.64 6.19 -5.50
C ASP A 43 -8.29 5.94 -6.88
N LEU A 44 -7.80 4.91 -7.61
CA LEU A 44 -8.38 4.49 -8.87
C LEU A 44 -9.79 3.94 -8.68
N TRP A 45 -9.99 3.14 -7.64
CA TRP A 45 -11.28 2.54 -7.34
C TRP A 45 -12.31 3.59 -6.91
N VAL A 46 -11.97 4.48 -5.97
CA VAL A 46 -12.85 5.58 -5.52
C VAL A 46 -13.17 6.52 -6.69
N ARG A 47 -12.17 6.84 -7.51
CA ARG A 47 -12.39 7.63 -8.73
C ARG A 47 -13.41 6.97 -9.66
N SER A 48 -13.36 5.65 -9.80
CA SER A 48 -14.28 4.87 -10.65
C SER A 48 -15.61 4.52 -9.97
N GLY A 49 -15.86 5.00 -8.74
CA GLY A 49 -17.08 4.75 -7.99
C GLY A 49 -17.14 3.39 -7.26
N ARG A 50 -16.00 2.81 -6.91
CA ARG A 50 -15.87 1.49 -6.25
C ARG A 50 -14.94 1.52 -5.04
N PRO A 51 -15.39 1.93 -3.84
CA PRO A 51 -16.75 2.37 -3.50
C PRO A 51 -17.07 3.77 -4.01
N SER A 52 -18.37 4.05 -4.17
CA SER A 52 -18.82 5.41 -4.47
C SER A 52 -18.63 6.29 -3.22
N ALA A 53 -18.03 7.45 -3.41
CA ALA A 53 -17.84 8.47 -2.37
C ALA A 53 -18.71 9.71 -2.67
N PRO A 54 -19.15 10.46 -1.64
CA PRO A 54 -19.80 11.76 -1.83
C PRO A 54 -18.90 12.70 -2.64
N LYS A 55 -19.48 13.47 -3.55
CA LYS A 55 -18.77 14.40 -4.43
C LYS A 55 -19.19 15.85 -4.19
N PRO A 56 -18.29 16.82 -4.41
CA PRO A 56 -16.93 16.64 -4.90
C PRO A 56 -16.02 15.98 -3.85
N ARG A 57 -15.04 15.15 -4.29
CA ARG A 57 -14.10 14.42 -3.44
C ARG A 57 -12.67 14.76 -3.83
N ILE A 58 -11.82 15.06 -2.84
CA ILE A 58 -10.35 15.09 -2.99
C ILE A 58 -9.86 13.66 -2.74
N LEU A 59 -9.08 13.11 -3.68
CA LEU A 59 -8.46 11.79 -3.58
C LEU A 59 -7.15 11.84 -2.77
N GLY A 60 -6.43 10.72 -2.73
CA GLY A 60 -5.15 10.57 -2.04
C GLY A 60 -5.31 10.18 -0.58
N ALA A 61 -4.52 9.19 -0.16
CA ALA A 61 -4.53 8.70 1.21
C ALA A 61 -3.23 9.02 1.95
N ASP A 62 -2.11 8.96 1.26
CA ASP A 62 -0.78 9.19 1.83
C ASP A 62 -0.41 10.67 1.79
N GLY A 63 0.29 11.15 2.81
CA GLY A 63 0.73 12.55 2.83
C GLY A 63 1.97 12.76 3.68
N ALA A 64 2.86 13.63 3.18
CA ALA A 64 4.04 14.12 3.89
C ALA A 64 4.22 15.62 3.64
N GLY A 65 4.61 16.37 4.67
CA GLY A 65 4.72 17.81 4.57
C GLY A 65 5.29 18.47 5.81
N VAL A 66 4.92 19.71 6.01
CA VAL A 66 5.32 20.50 7.19
C VAL A 66 4.09 20.94 7.97
N VAL A 67 4.23 20.99 9.27
CA VAL A 67 3.17 21.46 10.17
C VAL A 67 2.96 22.96 9.98
N GLU A 68 1.72 23.36 9.72
CA GLU A 68 1.29 24.76 9.76
C GLU A 68 0.87 25.17 11.17
N SER A 69 0.06 24.32 11.82
CA SER A 69 -0.42 24.51 13.18
C SER A 69 -0.98 23.23 13.76
N GLY A 70 -1.11 23.14 15.07
CA GLY A 70 -1.78 22.05 15.76
C GLY A 70 -1.06 21.60 17.02
N PRO A 71 -1.68 20.75 17.85
CA PRO A 71 -1.11 20.32 19.11
C PRO A 71 0.08 19.38 18.94
N GLY A 72 1.08 19.49 19.82
CA GLY A 72 2.18 18.54 19.96
C GLY A 72 3.26 18.60 18.87
N PHE A 73 3.25 19.63 18.03
CA PHE A 73 4.26 19.92 17.01
C PHE A 73 4.54 21.42 16.94
N SER A 74 5.69 21.78 16.41
CA SER A 74 6.05 23.14 16.06
C SER A 74 5.76 23.42 14.59
N GLN A 75 5.44 24.67 14.26
CA GLN A 75 5.33 25.07 12.86
C GLN A 75 6.65 24.82 12.13
N GLY A 76 6.57 24.19 10.95
CA GLY A 76 7.72 23.79 10.15
C GLY A 76 8.26 22.39 10.44
N ASP A 77 7.78 21.70 11.49
CA ASP A 77 8.16 20.30 11.73
C ASP A 77 7.80 19.45 10.52
N ARG A 78 8.74 18.58 10.11
CA ARG A 78 8.56 17.66 8.99
C ARG A 78 7.80 16.43 9.45
N VAL A 79 6.64 16.18 8.84
CA VAL A 79 5.72 15.11 9.26
C VAL A 79 5.18 14.29 8.09
N LEU A 80 4.85 13.05 8.40
CA LEU A 80 4.01 12.17 7.58
C LEU A 80 2.76 11.78 8.36
N MET A 81 1.76 11.24 7.68
CA MET A 81 0.51 10.85 8.33
C MET A 81 0.18 9.37 8.14
N ASN A 82 -0.41 8.77 9.18
CA ASN A 82 -1.12 7.50 9.05
C ASN A 82 -2.44 7.78 8.29
N PRO A 83 -2.68 7.15 7.13
CA PRO A 83 -3.84 7.41 6.29
C PRO A 83 -5.15 6.84 6.84
N GLY A 84 -5.10 6.03 7.88
CA GLY A 84 -6.25 5.37 8.49
C GLY A 84 -6.62 5.95 9.84
N ILE A 85 -7.90 6.30 10.03
CA ILE A 85 -8.46 6.64 11.34
C ILE A 85 -9.16 5.41 11.87
N ASP A 86 -8.64 4.85 12.96
CA ASP A 86 -9.15 3.63 13.58
C ASP A 86 -10.38 3.95 14.46
N HIS A 87 -11.52 3.38 14.12
CA HIS A 87 -12.78 3.46 14.89
C HIS A 87 -13.06 2.17 15.68
N GLY A 88 -12.14 1.21 15.69
CA GLY A 88 -12.23 -0.06 16.42
C GLY A 88 -12.91 -1.16 15.59
N ASP A 89 -14.05 -0.91 15.00
CA ASP A 89 -14.78 -1.85 14.12
C ASP A 89 -14.38 -1.72 12.64
N HIS A 90 -13.92 -0.55 12.24
CA HIS A 90 -13.41 -0.26 10.90
C HIS A 90 -12.32 0.81 10.92
N VAL A 91 -11.59 0.93 9.83
CA VAL A 91 -10.61 2.00 9.61
C VAL A 91 -11.13 2.91 8.49
N ALA A 92 -11.40 4.17 8.82
CA ALA A 92 -11.76 5.18 7.84
C ALA A 92 -10.47 5.71 7.15
N VAL A 93 -10.48 5.81 5.83
CA VAL A 93 -9.30 6.13 5.01
C VAL A 93 -9.49 7.48 4.32
N TYR A 94 -8.45 8.32 4.36
CA TYR A 94 -8.41 9.57 3.59
C TYR A 94 -8.55 9.27 2.09
N GLY A 95 -9.23 10.16 1.35
CA GLY A 95 -9.55 9.96 -0.07
C GLY A 95 -10.79 9.10 -0.31
N GLU A 96 -11.04 8.11 0.52
CA GLU A 96 -12.20 7.22 0.43
C GLU A 96 -13.37 7.71 1.29
N HIS A 97 -13.19 7.76 2.60
CA HIS A 97 -14.27 8.09 3.56
C HIS A 97 -14.39 9.61 3.80
N MET A 98 -13.31 10.33 3.63
CA MET A 98 -13.20 11.79 3.77
C MET A 98 -12.33 12.37 2.66
N ASN A 99 -12.22 13.69 2.58
CA ASN A 99 -11.30 14.35 1.65
C ASN A 99 -9.87 13.93 1.94
N GLY A 100 -9.13 13.66 0.87
CA GLY A 100 -7.79 13.10 0.91
C GLY A 100 -6.67 14.13 0.82
N THR A 101 -5.51 13.65 0.40
CA THR A 101 -4.22 14.33 0.47
C THR A 101 -3.72 14.87 -0.87
N ASP A 102 -4.46 14.65 -1.97
CA ASP A 102 -4.12 15.26 -3.26
C ASP A 102 -4.48 16.75 -3.26
N ALA A 103 -3.90 17.50 -2.32
CA ALA A 103 -4.19 18.90 -2.01
C ALA A 103 -3.00 19.58 -1.32
N GLU A 104 -3.01 20.91 -1.27
CA GLU A 104 -1.96 21.67 -0.58
C GLU A 104 -2.01 21.54 0.96
N LEU A 105 -3.21 21.31 1.52
CA LEU A 105 -3.43 21.26 2.98
C LEU A 105 -4.29 20.06 3.35
N VAL A 106 -3.99 19.46 4.51
CA VAL A 106 -4.82 18.44 5.13
C VAL A 106 -4.86 18.64 6.64
N ALA A 107 -6.03 18.43 7.26
CA ALA A 107 -6.19 18.37 8.72
C ALA A 107 -6.19 16.90 9.16
N VAL A 108 -5.35 16.55 10.12
CA VAL A 108 -5.11 15.16 10.54
C VAL A 108 -5.14 15.08 12.06
N PRO A 109 -5.90 14.14 12.69
CA PRO A 109 -5.86 13.94 14.12
C PRO A 109 -4.42 13.77 14.62
N ARG A 110 -4.06 14.45 15.71
CA ARG A 110 -2.69 14.47 16.26
C ARG A 110 -2.08 13.07 16.39
N GLN A 111 -2.88 12.10 16.78
CA GLN A 111 -2.44 10.71 16.97
C GLN A 111 -2.05 9.99 15.67
N ASN A 112 -2.44 10.53 14.52
CA ASN A 112 -2.11 10.01 13.18
C ASN A 112 -0.93 10.74 12.53
N VAL A 113 -0.28 11.70 13.22
CA VAL A 113 0.83 12.48 12.69
C VAL A 113 2.14 12.02 13.32
N TYR A 114 3.13 11.75 12.48
CA TYR A 114 4.43 11.20 12.86
C TYR A 114 5.56 12.05 12.28
N PRO A 115 6.68 12.24 13.00
CA PRO A 115 7.85 12.87 12.43
C PRO A 115 8.36 12.11 11.20
N ILE A 116 8.89 12.80 10.20
CA ILE A 116 9.60 12.11 9.11
C ILE A 116 10.96 11.66 9.65
N PRO A 117 11.34 10.38 9.50
CA PRO A 117 12.65 9.89 9.91
C PRO A 117 13.80 10.67 9.26
N ASP A 118 14.92 10.82 9.97
CA ASP A 118 16.09 11.51 9.48
C ASP A 118 16.61 10.92 8.16
N GLY A 119 16.97 11.78 7.22
CA GLY A 119 17.47 11.40 5.90
C GLY A 119 16.42 10.89 4.92
N MET A 120 15.12 10.93 5.28
CA MET A 120 14.01 10.59 4.38
C MET A 120 13.50 11.87 3.70
N SER A 121 13.29 11.83 2.38
CA SER A 121 12.66 12.94 1.63
C SER A 121 11.15 12.98 1.87
N PHE A 122 10.46 14.03 1.40
CA PHE A 122 9.00 14.08 1.46
C PHE A 122 8.37 13.05 0.53
N GLU A 123 9.00 12.79 -0.62
CA GLU A 123 8.55 11.80 -1.60
C GLU A 123 8.62 10.38 -1.01
N GLU A 124 9.74 10.03 -0.37
CA GLU A 124 9.87 8.75 0.33
C GLU A 124 8.86 8.65 1.48
N ALA A 125 8.71 9.72 2.26
CA ALA A 125 7.77 9.75 3.39
C ALA A 125 6.31 9.62 2.95
N ALA A 126 5.93 10.19 1.81
CA ALA A 126 4.60 10.00 1.21
C ALA A 126 4.43 8.60 0.57
N ALA A 127 5.50 7.98 0.09
CA ALA A 127 5.46 6.65 -0.52
C ALA A 127 5.28 5.49 0.49
N PHE A 128 5.40 5.79 1.79
CA PHE A 128 5.43 4.78 2.85
C PHE A 128 4.03 4.38 3.36
N PRO A 129 3.11 5.28 3.79
CA PRO A 129 2.13 4.98 4.84
C PRO A 129 1.17 3.83 4.51
N LEU A 130 0.31 3.97 3.49
CA LEU A 130 -0.79 3.02 3.23
C LEU A 130 -0.31 1.61 2.89
N VAL A 131 0.65 1.51 1.98
CA VAL A 131 1.10 0.20 1.50
C VAL A 131 1.90 -0.55 2.55
N PHE A 132 2.65 0.16 3.40
CA PHE A 132 3.44 -0.47 4.46
C PHE A 132 2.56 -0.90 5.64
N VAL A 133 1.60 -0.07 6.09
CA VAL A 133 0.69 -0.49 7.15
C VAL A 133 -0.17 -1.68 6.71
N THR A 134 -0.62 -1.69 5.45
CA THR A 134 -1.37 -2.82 4.89
C THR A 134 -0.52 -4.09 4.87
N ALA A 135 0.69 -4.02 4.35
CA ALA A 135 1.60 -5.17 4.28
C ALA A 135 2.04 -5.66 5.68
N TYR A 136 2.30 -4.75 6.61
CA TYR A 136 2.64 -5.09 8.00
C TYR A 136 1.49 -5.84 8.67
N ARG A 137 0.26 -5.31 8.58
CA ARG A 137 -0.92 -6.01 9.09
C ARG A 137 -1.07 -7.40 8.48
N MET A 138 -0.91 -7.53 7.17
CA MET A 138 -0.96 -8.84 6.50
C MET A 138 0.05 -9.82 7.08
N LEU A 139 1.30 -9.42 7.19
CA LEU A 139 2.40 -10.31 7.58
C LEU A 139 2.44 -10.55 9.11
N VAL A 140 2.38 -9.47 9.90
CA VAL A 140 2.60 -9.55 11.35
C VAL A 140 1.31 -9.88 12.09
N THR A 141 0.29 -9.06 11.92
CA THR A 141 -0.95 -9.20 12.71
C THR A 141 -1.80 -10.37 12.24
N ARG A 142 -1.96 -10.53 10.91
CA ARG A 142 -2.84 -11.58 10.36
C ARG A 142 -2.13 -12.91 10.17
N ALA A 143 -1.02 -12.92 9.44
CA ALA A 143 -0.28 -14.14 9.16
C ALA A 143 0.63 -14.59 10.33
N ARG A 144 0.99 -13.68 11.25
CA ARG A 144 1.92 -13.97 12.36
C ARG A 144 3.23 -14.56 11.83
N LEU A 145 3.80 -13.89 10.82
CA LEU A 145 5.04 -14.30 10.20
C LEU A 145 6.15 -14.47 11.22
N GLN A 146 6.89 -15.58 11.12
CA GLN A 146 8.03 -15.88 11.97
C GLN A 146 9.33 -15.76 11.19
N GLU A 147 10.43 -15.46 11.88
CA GLU A 147 11.77 -15.53 11.31
C GLU A 147 12.05 -16.91 10.72
N GLY A 148 12.69 -16.97 9.55
CA GLY A 148 13.02 -18.19 8.83
C GLY A 148 11.86 -18.80 8.02
N GLU A 149 10.63 -18.29 8.11
CA GLU A 149 9.54 -18.73 7.24
C GLU A 149 9.71 -18.22 5.80
N THR A 150 9.10 -18.91 4.85
CA THR A 150 9.12 -18.54 3.43
C THR A 150 7.82 -17.82 3.05
N VAL A 151 7.96 -16.64 2.43
CA VAL A 151 6.85 -15.81 1.95
C VAL A 151 6.84 -15.75 0.43
N LEU A 152 5.73 -16.16 -0.20
CA LEU A 152 5.46 -15.92 -1.61
C LEU A 152 4.72 -14.59 -1.77
N VAL A 153 5.27 -13.68 -2.58
CA VAL A 153 4.66 -12.37 -2.92
C VAL A 153 4.37 -12.33 -4.41
N TRP A 154 3.10 -12.22 -4.76
CA TRP A 154 2.66 -12.09 -6.15
C TRP A 154 2.88 -10.67 -6.68
N GLY A 155 3.16 -10.56 -7.97
CA GLY A 155 3.08 -9.29 -8.71
C GLY A 155 4.00 -8.20 -8.18
N ILE A 156 5.28 -8.53 -7.95
CA ILE A 156 6.26 -7.53 -7.50
C ILE A 156 6.32 -6.37 -8.50
N GLY A 157 6.15 -5.15 -8.00
CA GLY A 157 6.01 -3.93 -8.78
C GLY A 157 4.94 -3.02 -8.20
N GLY A 158 3.85 -3.58 -7.68
CA GLY A 158 2.84 -2.81 -6.94
C GLY A 158 3.29 -2.45 -5.52
N GLY A 159 2.78 -1.35 -4.98
CA GLY A 159 3.19 -0.81 -3.69
C GLY A 159 3.10 -1.81 -2.53
N VAL A 160 1.96 -2.53 -2.39
CA VAL A 160 1.78 -3.54 -1.32
C VAL A 160 2.75 -4.70 -1.47
N ALA A 161 2.98 -5.19 -2.71
CA ALA A 161 3.92 -6.28 -2.94
C ALA A 161 5.36 -5.88 -2.59
N MET A 162 5.78 -4.67 -2.98
CA MET A 162 7.08 -4.12 -2.63
C MET A 162 7.23 -3.97 -1.11
N ALA A 163 6.24 -3.41 -0.44
CA ALA A 163 6.23 -3.26 1.02
C ALA A 163 6.28 -4.63 1.73
N ALA A 164 5.47 -5.61 1.27
CA ALA A 164 5.45 -6.95 1.85
C ALA A 164 6.80 -7.66 1.71
N ASN A 165 7.45 -7.58 0.54
CA ASN A 165 8.78 -8.13 0.34
C ASN A 165 9.80 -7.46 1.27
N THR A 166 9.79 -6.13 1.35
CA THR A 166 10.71 -5.36 2.21
C THR A 166 10.52 -5.70 3.69
N ILE A 167 9.28 -5.75 4.18
CA ILE A 167 8.97 -6.07 5.57
C ILE A 167 9.32 -7.53 5.88
N ALA A 168 8.96 -8.49 5.02
CA ALA A 168 9.28 -9.90 5.22
C ALA A 168 10.79 -10.13 5.39
N ARG A 169 11.60 -9.51 4.52
CA ARG A 169 13.08 -9.55 4.61
C ARG A 169 13.59 -8.91 5.89
N ALA A 170 13.05 -7.74 6.27
CA ALA A 170 13.41 -7.07 7.53
C ALA A 170 13.08 -7.91 8.78
N LEU A 171 12.11 -8.82 8.68
CA LEU A 171 11.73 -9.76 9.74
C LEU A 171 12.46 -11.11 9.68
N GLY A 172 13.43 -11.27 8.75
CA GLY A 172 14.23 -12.48 8.63
C GLY A 172 13.55 -13.64 7.90
N ALA A 173 12.52 -13.37 7.12
CA ALA A 173 11.87 -14.37 6.27
C ALA A 173 12.59 -14.50 4.92
N THR A 174 12.53 -15.71 4.33
CA THR A 174 12.94 -15.95 2.93
C THR A 174 11.83 -15.49 2.00
N THR A 175 12.15 -14.71 0.98
CA THR A 175 11.17 -14.16 0.06
C THR A 175 11.26 -14.77 -1.33
N ILE A 176 10.10 -15.17 -1.88
CA ILE A 176 9.90 -15.57 -3.26
C ILE A 176 8.99 -14.53 -3.90
N VAL A 177 9.48 -13.82 -4.90
CA VAL A 177 8.71 -12.77 -5.58
C VAL A 177 8.44 -13.14 -7.02
N THR A 178 7.29 -12.70 -7.56
CA THR A 178 6.92 -12.99 -8.94
C THR A 178 6.65 -11.72 -9.74
N SER A 179 6.97 -11.71 -11.02
CA SER A 179 6.59 -10.68 -11.99
C SER A 179 6.48 -11.29 -13.40
N SER A 180 5.74 -10.63 -14.29
CA SER A 180 5.83 -10.87 -15.73
C SER A 180 6.92 -10.03 -16.41
N SER A 181 7.58 -9.15 -15.68
CA SER A 181 8.65 -8.26 -16.17
C SER A 181 9.99 -8.67 -15.55
N VAL A 182 10.88 -9.16 -16.39
CA VAL A 182 12.26 -9.49 -16.01
C VAL A 182 13.01 -8.25 -15.50
N ASP A 183 12.75 -7.08 -16.09
CA ASP A 183 13.37 -5.82 -15.66
C ASP A 183 12.94 -5.43 -14.24
N LYS A 184 11.66 -5.63 -13.88
CA LYS A 184 11.19 -5.42 -12.50
C LYS A 184 11.86 -6.39 -11.55
N LEU A 185 11.96 -7.67 -11.91
CA LEU A 185 12.66 -8.68 -11.10
C LEU A 185 14.14 -8.35 -10.90
N ALA A 186 14.81 -7.84 -11.92
CA ALA A 186 16.23 -7.47 -11.82
C ALA A 186 16.49 -6.35 -10.79
N ARG A 187 15.53 -5.44 -10.62
CA ARG A 187 15.63 -4.25 -9.76
C ARG A 187 15.20 -4.47 -8.31
N VAL A 188 14.69 -5.64 -7.96
CA VAL A 188 14.16 -5.94 -6.62
C VAL A 188 15.09 -6.91 -5.90
N GLU A 189 15.35 -6.67 -4.64
CA GLU A 189 16.05 -7.62 -3.78
C GLU A 189 15.05 -8.67 -3.25
N ALA A 190 15.33 -9.95 -3.53
CA ALA A 190 14.58 -11.09 -3.03
C ALA A 190 15.45 -12.34 -3.11
N ASP A 191 15.15 -13.36 -2.31
CA ASP A 191 15.94 -14.61 -2.29
C ASP A 191 15.68 -15.44 -3.53
N VAL A 192 14.41 -15.48 -3.99
CA VAL A 192 14.01 -16.16 -5.22
C VAL A 192 13.14 -15.23 -6.06
N LYS A 193 13.43 -15.17 -7.36
CA LYS A 193 12.72 -14.34 -8.34
C LYS A 193 12.16 -15.23 -9.43
N VAL A 194 10.85 -15.14 -9.70
CA VAL A 194 10.15 -16.02 -10.64
C VAL A 194 9.47 -15.19 -11.72
N ASP A 195 9.80 -15.42 -12.97
CA ASP A 195 9.10 -14.87 -14.12
C ASP A 195 7.81 -15.67 -14.37
N HIS A 196 6.70 -15.24 -13.79
CA HIS A 196 5.43 -15.95 -13.86
C HIS A 196 4.78 -15.95 -15.25
N ALA A 197 5.35 -15.26 -16.23
CA ALA A 197 4.93 -15.34 -17.62
C ALA A 197 5.51 -16.58 -18.33
N ASN A 198 6.71 -17.02 -17.92
CA ASN A 198 7.45 -18.10 -18.55
C ASN A 198 7.69 -19.30 -17.62
N ASP A 199 7.65 -19.12 -16.29
CA ASP A 199 7.96 -20.15 -15.31
C ASP A 199 6.71 -20.67 -14.59
N ASP A 200 6.73 -21.93 -14.18
CA ASP A 200 5.75 -22.48 -13.25
C ASP A 200 6.07 -22.05 -11.82
N VAL A 201 5.30 -21.09 -11.30
CA VAL A 201 5.49 -20.56 -9.95
C VAL A 201 5.37 -21.64 -8.88
N VAL A 202 4.47 -22.62 -9.05
CA VAL A 202 4.25 -23.68 -8.04
C VAL A 202 5.48 -24.57 -7.96
N GLU A 203 6.06 -24.93 -9.08
CA GLU A 203 7.28 -25.74 -9.11
C GLU A 203 8.50 -24.94 -8.62
N ALA A 204 8.59 -23.65 -8.96
CA ALA A 204 9.66 -22.77 -8.44
C ALA A 204 9.60 -22.64 -6.92
N VAL A 205 8.39 -22.45 -6.35
CA VAL A 205 8.20 -22.40 -4.88
C VAL A 205 8.58 -23.74 -4.23
N LYS A 206 8.16 -24.86 -4.79
CA LYS A 206 8.55 -26.19 -4.28
C LYS A 206 10.05 -26.41 -4.32
N ALA A 207 10.70 -26.06 -5.44
CA ALA A 207 12.14 -26.15 -5.57
C ALA A 207 12.88 -25.34 -4.49
N ALA A 208 12.44 -24.11 -4.25
CA ALA A 208 13.01 -23.22 -3.24
C ALA A 208 12.76 -23.68 -1.79
N THR A 209 11.74 -24.50 -1.54
CA THR A 209 11.32 -24.92 -0.21
C THR A 209 11.51 -26.43 0.07
N GLY A 210 12.33 -27.11 -0.73
CA GLY A 210 12.55 -28.57 -0.57
C GLY A 210 11.28 -29.40 -0.75
N GLY A 211 10.34 -28.95 -1.58
CA GLY A 211 9.07 -29.62 -1.86
C GLY A 211 7.92 -29.24 -0.93
N LEU A 212 8.15 -28.45 0.12
CA LEU A 212 7.14 -28.17 1.15
C LEU A 212 6.10 -27.13 0.70
N GLY A 213 6.50 -26.08 0.01
CA GLY A 213 5.70 -24.89 -0.32
C GLY A 213 5.94 -23.73 0.65
N ALA A 214 5.35 -22.56 0.34
CA ALA A 214 5.50 -21.34 1.13
C ALA A 214 4.68 -21.39 2.44
N ASP A 215 5.24 -20.82 3.51
CA ASP A 215 4.56 -20.68 4.81
C ASP A 215 3.43 -19.64 4.73
N VAL A 216 3.71 -18.53 4.06
CA VAL A 216 2.77 -17.42 3.85
C VAL A 216 2.71 -17.07 2.37
N VAL A 217 1.49 -16.84 1.88
CA VAL A 217 1.26 -16.27 0.55
C VAL A 217 0.59 -14.92 0.70
N VAL A 218 1.23 -13.87 0.19
CA VAL A 218 0.66 -12.50 0.11
C VAL A 218 -0.14 -12.42 -1.18
N GLU A 219 -1.48 -12.34 -1.03
CA GLU A 219 -2.42 -12.34 -2.13
C GLU A 219 -3.15 -11.00 -2.24
N HIS A 220 -3.00 -10.33 -3.36
CA HIS A 220 -3.66 -9.07 -3.67
C HIS A 220 -4.11 -9.00 -5.14
N VAL A 221 -3.85 -10.07 -5.89
CA VAL A 221 -4.15 -10.16 -7.32
C VAL A 221 -5.53 -10.77 -7.56
N GLY A 222 -5.86 -11.87 -6.87
CA GLY A 222 -7.19 -12.48 -6.93
C GLY A 222 -7.31 -13.59 -7.99
N GLU A 223 -8.30 -13.48 -8.88
CA GLU A 223 -8.68 -14.60 -9.79
C GLU A 223 -7.50 -15.16 -10.56
N ALA A 224 -6.61 -14.34 -11.09
CA ALA A 224 -5.48 -14.78 -11.92
C ALA A 224 -4.42 -15.62 -11.16
N THR A 225 -4.32 -15.47 -9.84
CA THR A 225 -3.28 -16.10 -9.02
C THR A 225 -3.81 -17.09 -8.00
N TRP A 226 -5.07 -17.00 -7.62
CA TRP A 226 -5.67 -17.74 -6.51
C TRP A 226 -5.40 -19.23 -6.50
N GLN A 227 -5.60 -19.93 -7.64
CA GLN A 227 -5.37 -21.37 -7.71
C GLN A 227 -3.92 -21.73 -7.47
N ARG A 228 -3.00 -20.93 -8.00
CA ARG A 228 -1.55 -21.11 -7.79
C ARG A 228 -1.15 -20.78 -6.36
N SER A 229 -1.79 -19.79 -5.73
CA SER A 229 -1.61 -19.49 -4.31
C SER A 229 -1.96 -20.67 -3.42
N LEU A 230 -3.11 -21.32 -3.64
CA LEU A 230 -3.51 -22.54 -2.93
C LEU A 230 -2.55 -23.72 -3.17
N GLN A 231 -1.97 -23.81 -4.36
CA GLN A 231 -1.01 -24.85 -4.72
C GLN A 231 0.37 -24.60 -4.11
N SER A 232 0.81 -23.34 -4.07
CA SER A 232 2.14 -22.94 -3.59
C SER A 232 2.26 -22.96 -2.07
N ALA A 233 1.15 -22.75 -1.34
CA ALA A 233 1.17 -22.82 0.11
C ALA A 233 1.48 -24.24 0.60
N ARG A 234 2.32 -24.37 1.65
CA ARG A 234 2.57 -25.65 2.33
C ARG A 234 1.34 -26.14 3.11
N SER A 235 1.35 -27.38 3.57
CA SER A 235 0.35 -27.85 4.53
C SER A 235 0.45 -27.03 5.84
N GLY A 236 -0.70 -26.57 6.36
CA GLY A 236 -0.79 -25.64 7.49
C GLY A 236 -0.39 -24.19 7.14
N GLY A 237 -0.15 -23.88 5.87
CA GLY A 237 0.22 -22.55 5.40
C GLY A 237 -0.92 -21.54 5.49
N ARG A 238 -0.58 -20.27 5.31
CA ARG A 238 -1.50 -19.12 5.44
C ARG A 238 -1.51 -18.33 4.13
N ILE A 239 -2.70 -18.00 3.64
CA ILE A 239 -2.88 -17.09 2.50
C ILE A 239 -3.56 -15.84 3.04
N VAL A 240 -2.88 -14.70 2.94
CA VAL A 240 -3.39 -13.41 3.42
C VAL A 240 -3.81 -12.57 2.24
N VAL A 241 -5.08 -12.13 2.24
CA VAL A 241 -5.73 -11.43 1.13
C VAL A 241 -6.05 -10.01 1.53
N CYS A 242 -5.56 -9.01 0.79
CA CYS A 242 -5.91 -7.58 1.00
C CYS A 242 -6.53 -6.92 -0.24
N GLY A 243 -6.65 -7.62 -1.34
CA GLY A 243 -7.16 -7.09 -2.59
C GLY A 243 -7.37 -8.16 -3.64
N ALA A 244 -7.97 -7.76 -4.77
CA ALA A 244 -8.27 -8.67 -5.87
C ALA A 244 -8.29 -7.89 -7.20
N THR A 245 -7.14 -7.38 -7.62
CA THR A 245 -7.00 -6.49 -8.79
C THR A 245 -7.38 -7.15 -10.11
N SER A 246 -7.31 -8.50 -10.20
CA SER A 246 -7.68 -9.26 -11.39
C SER A 246 -9.09 -9.88 -11.35
N GLY A 247 -9.83 -9.67 -10.25
CA GLY A 247 -11.17 -10.21 -10.05
C GLY A 247 -11.37 -10.78 -8.64
N THR A 248 -12.63 -10.67 -8.14
CA THR A 248 -12.98 -10.94 -6.74
C THR A 248 -13.59 -12.31 -6.48
N ASN A 249 -13.90 -13.10 -7.51
CA ASN A 249 -14.67 -14.35 -7.39
C ASN A 249 -13.92 -15.60 -7.91
N PRO A 250 -12.71 -15.89 -7.42
CA PRO A 250 -12.00 -17.08 -7.85
C PRO A 250 -12.71 -18.34 -7.31
N PRO A 251 -12.64 -19.48 -8.02
CA PRO A 251 -13.12 -20.76 -7.51
C PRO A 251 -12.39 -21.10 -6.20
N ALA A 252 -13.13 -21.38 -5.13
CA ALA A 252 -12.56 -21.59 -3.80
C ALA A 252 -11.67 -22.85 -3.69
N ALA A 253 -11.88 -23.87 -4.56
CA ALA A 253 -11.14 -25.14 -4.53
C ALA A 253 -11.04 -25.75 -3.11
N LEU A 254 -12.18 -25.89 -2.44
CA LEU A 254 -12.30 -26.26 -1.02
C LEU A 254 -11.47 -27.50 -0.64
N HIS A 255 -11.37 -28.48 -1.56
CA HIS A 255 -10.56 -29.69 -1.33
C HIS A 255 -9.09 -29.39 -1.03
N ARG A 256 -8.51 -28.33 -1.63
CA ARG A 256 -7.13 -27.91 -1.35
C ARG A 256 -7.02 -27.27 0.03
N ILE A 257 -8.03 -26.45 0.39
CA ILE A 257 -8.07 -25.75 1.68
C ILE A 257 -8.11 -26.74 2.83
N TRP A 258 -9.10 -27.67 2.84
CA TRP A 258 -9.22 -28.64 3.94
C TRP A 258 -8.12 -29.70 3.92
N TRP A 259 -7.69 -30.18 2.75
CA TRP A 259 -6.65 -31.20 2.63
C TRP A 259 -5.30 -30.70 3.15
N LYS A 260 -4.92 -29.50 2.75
CA LYS A 260 -3.68 -28.87 3.22
C LYS A 260 -3.84 -28.14 4.57
N GLN A 261 -5.02 -28.09 5.16
CA GLN A 261 -5.32 -27.36 6.40
C GLN A 261 -4.91 -25.89 6.31
N LEU A 262 -5.23 -25.23 5.20
CA LEU A 262 -4.84 -23.84 4.95
C LEU A 262 -5.67 -22.86 5.76
N SER A 263 -5.04 -21.80 6.24
CA SER A 263 -5.71 -20.62 6.78
C SER A 263 -5.84 -19.54 5.71
N ILE A 264 -7.07 -19.15 5.39
CA ILE A 264 -7.35 -18.01 4.49
C ILE A 264 -7.71 -16.82 5.36
N LEU A 265 -6.89 -15.76 5.29
CA LEU A 265 -6.95 -14.62 6.20
C LEU A 265 -7.25 -13.35 5.42
N GLY A 266 -8.41 -12.72 5.67
CA GLY A 266 -8.70 -11.39 5.16
C GLY A 266 -7.91 -10.32 5.92
N SER A 267 -7.46 -9.28 5.22
CA SER A 267 -6.78 -8.12 5.79
C SER A 267 -7.22 -6.86 5.05
N THR A 268 -7.50 -5.79 5.77
CA THR A 268 -7.78 -4.48 5.18
C THR A 268 -7.06 -3.40 5.99
N MET A 269 -6.37 -2.49 5.31
CA MET A 269 -5.62 -1.41 5.94
C MET A 269 -4.74 -1.90 7.11
N GLY A 270 -4.62 -1.11 8.18
CA GLY A 270 -4.00 -1.46 9.44
C GLY A 270 -4.53 -0.57 10.56
N THR A 271 -4.47 -1.06 11.79
CA THR A 271 -4.77 -0.28 12.99
C THR A 271 -3.65 0.71 13.28
N LYS A 272 -3.85 1.56 14.28
CA LYS A 272 -2.78 2.42 14.77
C LYS A 272 -1.56 1.62 15.26
N ASP A 273 -1.77 0.50 15.94
CA ASP A 273 -0.69 -0.37 16.42
C ASP A 273 0.10 -1.00 15.27
N ASP A 274 -0.59 -1.38 14.16
CA ASP A 274 0.09 -1.85 12.96
C ASP A 274 0.96 -0.74 12.33
N PHE A 275 0.46 0.52 12.36
CA PHE A 275 1.22 1.65 11.85
C PHE A 275 2.43 1.96 12.73
N ASP A 276 2.27 1.99 14.06
CA ASP A 276 3.37 2.20 15.01
C ASP A 276 4.48 1.17 14.79
N GLY A 277 4.10 -0.12 14.65
CA GLY A 277 5.06 -1.20 14.41
C GLY A 277 5.83 -1.07 13.09
N VAL A 278 5.16 -0.71 12.00
CA VAL A 278 5.85 -0.54 10.72
C VAL A 278 6.62 0.77 10.64
N TYR A 279 6.14 1.83 11.29
CA TYR A 279 6.88 3.08 11.41
C TYR A 279 8.24 2.87 12.10
N GLU A 280 8.31 2.05 13.14
CA GLU A 280 9.58 1.70 13.79
C GLU A 280 10.58 1.02 12.83
N LEU A 281 10.11 0.11 11.97
CA LEU A 281 10.96 -0.52 10.95
C LEU A 281 11.54 0.52 9.97
N VAL A 282 10.74 1.51 9.59
CA VAL A 282 11.18 2.59 8.69
C VAL A 282 12.08 3.59 9.40
N ALA A 283 11.73 4.01 10.62
CA ALA A 283 12.51 4.95 11.41
C ALA A 283 13.91 4.43 11.77
N THR A 284 14.05 3.11 11.92
CA THR A 284 15.33 2.44 12.16
C THR A 284 16.08 2.06 10.88
N GLY A 285 15.55 2.42 9.70
CA GLY A 285 16.16 2.12 8.40
C GLY A 285 16.12 0.65 7.98
N ARG A 286 15.39 -0.20 8.71
CA ARG A 286 15.21 -1.63 8.39
C ARG A 286 14.29 -1.87 7.19
N ALA A 287 13.43 -0.91 6.90
CA ALA A 287 12.55 -0.94 5.75
C ALA A 287 12.53 0.44 5.08
N ARG A 288 12.51 0.49 3.74
CA ARG A 288 12.38 1.74 2.98
C ARG A 288 11.40 1.56 1.84
N PRO A 289 10.56 2.57 1.56
CA PRO A 289 9.72 2.60 0.37
C PRO A 289 10.57 2.77 -0.89
N VAL A 290 10.05 2.29 -2.01
CA VAL A 290 10.62 2.52 -3.33
C VAL A 290 9.74 3.52 -4.06
N VAL A 291 10.29 4.66 -4.43
CA VAL A 291 9.64 5.65 -5.30
C VAL A 291 9.99 5.30 -6.75
N ASP A 292 8.98 5.14 -7.58
CA ASP A 292 9.11 4.84 -9.01
C ASP A 292 9.30 6.14 -9.80
N GLU A 293 8.27 6.96 -9.81
CA GLU A 293 8.24 8.21 -10.57
C GLU A 293 7.52 9.31 -9.77
N VAL A 294 7.94 10.55 -10.02
CA VAL A 294 7.42 11.73 -9.34
C VAL A 294 6.79 12.66 -10.37
N PHE A 295 5.54 13.03 -10.15
CA PHE A 295 4.79 13.97 -10.97
C PHE A 295 4.44 15.22 -10.15
N PRO A 296 4.30 16.41 -10.74
CA PRO A 296 3.65 17.52 -10.07
C PRO A 296 2.16 17.19 -9.83
N LEU A 297 1.57 17.70 -8.74
CA LEU A 297 0.15 17.47 -8.42
C LEU A 297 -0.78 17.81 -9.61
N SER A 298 -0.47 18.85 -10.37
CA SER A 298 -1.24 19.24 -11.55
C SER A 298 -1.27 18.18 -12.67
N GLU A 299 -0.35 17.21 -12.63
CA GLU A 299 -0.25 16.11 -13.60
C GLU A 299 -0.79 14.77 -13.01
N ALA A 300 -1.61 14.82 -11.97
CA ALA A 300 -2.21 13.64 -11.36
C ALA A 300 -2.91 12.71 -12.37
N ARG A 301 -3.46 13.27 -13.46
CA ARG A 301 -4.06 12.46 -14.53
C ARG A 301 -3.03 11.51 -15.16
N ALA A 302 -1.87 11.99 -15.57
CA ALA A 302 -0.81 11.19 -16.17
C ALA A 302 -0.29 10.12 -15.16
N ALA A 303 -0.18 10.50 -13.90
CA ALA A 303 0.20 9.57 -12.82
C ALA A 303 -0.81 8.42 -12.65
N HIS A 304 -2.12 8.71 -12.71
CA HIS A 304 -3.18 7.70 -12.67
C HIS A 304 -3.15 6.79 -13.92
N GLU A 305 -2.97 7.35 -15.11
CA GLU A 305 -2.85 6.60 -16.38
C GLU A 305 -1.66 5.62 -16.32
N ARG A 306 -0.50 6.06 -15.80
CA ARG A 306 0.67 5.20 -15.57
C ARG A 306 0.37 4.05 -14.60
N MET A 307 -0.35 4.33 -13.53
CA MET A 307 -0.72 3.30 -12.55
C MET A 307 -1.70 2.28 -13.14
N GLU A 308 -2.67 2.72 -13.95
CA GLU A 308 -3.60 1.83 -14.66
C GLU A 308 -2.89 0.93 -15.67
N ALA A 309 -1.85 1.45 -16.34
CA ALA A 309 -0.99 0.68 -17.24
C ALA A 309 -0.13 -0.38 -16.51
N GLY A 310 -0.02 -0.31 -15.17
CA GLY A 310 0.79 -1.24 -14.37
C GLY A 310 2.30 -1.11 -14.61
N GLU A 311 2.77 0.05 -15.05
CA GLU A 311 4.15 0.27 -15.44
C GLU A 311 5.09 0.50 -14.25
N GLN A 312 4.56 0.92 -13.11
CA GLN A 312 5.33 1.33 -11.93
C GLN A 312 6.10 0.17 -11.28
N LEU A 313 7.23 0.51 -10.63
CA LEU A 313 7.95 -0.34 -9.71
C LEU A 313 8.04 0.37 -8.35
N GLY A 314 7.07 0.16 -7.47
CA GLY A 314 6.94 0.85 -6.19
C GLY A 314 5.81 1.87 -6.21
N LYS A 315 6.06 3.08 -5.71
CA LYS A 315 5.06 4.14 -5.53
C LYS A 315 5.25 5.27 -6.53
N ILE A 316 4.13 5.70 -7.10
CA ILE A 316 4.05 6.95 -7.87
C ILE A 316 3.72 8.06 -6.88
N VAL A 317 4.50 9.13 -6.91
CA VAL A 317 4.40 10.26 -5.97
C VAL A 317 3.96 11.50 -6.71
N LEU A 318 3.12 12.31 -6.07
CA LEU A 318 2.75 13.64 -6.55
C LEU A 318 3.41 14.69 -5.64
N THR A 319 4.18 15.60 -6.22
CA THR A 319 4.77 16.73 -5.48
C THR A 319 3.85 17.94 -5.50
N ILE A 320 3.84 18.64 -4.37
CA ILE A 320 3.00 19.81 -4.13
C ILE A 320 3.91 21.03 -3.98
N PRO A 321 3.74 22.08 -4.79
CA PRO A 321 4.56 23.30 -4.73
C PRO A 321 4.56 23.94 -3.33
N SER A 322 5.68 24.60 -3.00
CA SER A 322 5.87 25.29 -1.70
C SER A 322 5.02 26.54 -1.59
#